data_4543b24ce52982e12e5a1318f75be299
#
_entry.id   4543b24ce52982e12e5a1318f75be299
#
_cell.length_a   1.000
_cell.length_b   1.000
_cell.length_c   1.000
_cell.angle_alpha   90.00
_cell.angle_beta   90.00
_cell.angle_gamma   90.00
#
_symmetry.space_group_name_H-M   'P 1'
#
loop_
_entity.id
_entity.type
_entity.pdbx_description
1 polymer ?
#
loop_
_entity_poly.entity_id
_entity_poly.type
_entity_poly.pdbx_seq_one_letter_code
_entity_poly.pdbx_strand_id
1 'polypeptide(L)'
;MHVQNVNPSATTRFEIVKIKLSTVGVPDTTKVFTVKLKDKSIAPMMQLTESGIVQSINRISDTSAENHQEDVHPATRHQLNSRQYFTEEMLSATSSARMAELVAQEIYDIRESRNEIMRGQVDAMPKDGASLKIVLDRLNQQEQALTQTFVGYTDTTYLSQSYIFEPTKDTDKEILFRFSKKLGFVDSDDLAGTPYYISVKDQHTVILPDEKENEKRKIEGIVYNLPSMALISVFDGTRTMISQKLPIAQFGMIDQLAPTLFNKNTTTKVLFDISTGALLDLQQ
;
A
#
# COMPACT_ATOMS: atom_id res chain seq x y z
N MET A 1 17.70 -4.13 30.38
CA MET A 1 16.31 -3.66 30.52
C MET A 1 16.33 -2.14 30.48
N HIS A 2 16.17 -1.55 29.26
CA HIS A 2 16.12 -0.09 29.13
C HIS A 2 14.68 0.35 29.31
N VAL A 3 14.39 0.97 30.44
CA VAL A 3 13.12 1.68 30.65
C VAL A 3 13.20 2.96 29.80
N GLN A 4 12.53 2.98 28.64
CA GLN A 4 12.27 4.23 27.96
C GLN A 4 11.31 5.04 28.84
N ASN A 5 11.73 6.24 29.25
CA ASN A 5 10.83 7.21 29.85
C ASN A 5 9.78 7.61 28.82
N VAL A 6 8.65 6.92 28.83
CA VAL A 6 7.48 7.33 28.08
C VAL A 6 6.96 8.59 28.74
N ASN A 7 7.02 9.71 28.04
CA ASN A 7 6.46 10.97 28.51
C ASN A 7 4.96 10.76 28.79
N PRO A 8 4.46 10.90 30.03
CA PRO A 8 3.08 10.56 30.39
C PRO A 8 2.01 11.43 29.68
N SER A 9 2.42 12.45 28.96
CA SER A 9 1.53 13.31 28.16
C SER A 9 1.48 12.91 26.67
N ALA A 10 2.20 11.89 26.23
CA ALA A 10 2.13 11.43 24.84
C ALA A 10 0.80 10.73 24.58
N THR A 11 -0.04 11.32 23.74
CA THR A 11 -1.29 10.71 23.26
C THR A 11 -1.02 10.04 21.90
N THR A 12 -1.14 8.73 21.85
CA THR A 12 -1.11 8.00 20.59
C THR A 12 -2.49 8.07 19.93
N ARG A 13 -2.53 8.45 18.66
CA ARG A 13 -3.74 8.50 17.86
C ARG A 13 -3.48 7.83 16.51
N PHE A 14 -4.42 7.01 16.09
CA PHE A 14 -4.38 6.33 14.81
C PHE A 14 -5.38 6.95 13.85
N GLU A 15 -5.00 7.03 12.58
CA GLU A 15 -5.86 7.48 11.48
C GLU A 15 -5.63 6.61 10.25
N ILE A 16 -6.70 6.30 9.53
CA ILE A 16 -6.60 5.63 8.24
C ILE A 16 -6.26 6.70 7.20
N VAL A 17 -5.04 6.65 6.68
CA VAL A 17 -4.54 7.61 5.70
C VAL A 17 -4.89 7.19 4.28
N LYS A 18 -4.79 5.87 3.99
CA LYS A 18 -4.99 5.34 2.64
C LYS A 18 -5.59 3.94 2.71
N ILE A 19 -6.54 3.67 1.84
CA ILE A 19 -7.05 2.33 1.55
C ILE A 19 -6.73 2.05 0.08
N LYS A 20 -6.18 0.87 -0.21
CA LYS A 20 -5.91 0.39 -1.57
C LYS A 20 -6.70 -0.90 -1.79
N LEU A 21 -7.36 -1.00 -2.91
CA LEU A 21 -8.02 -2.22 -3.37
C LEU A 21 -7.25 -2.80 -4.54
N SER A 22 -7.04 -4.09 -4.54
CA SER A 22 -6.42 -4.82 -5.65
C SER A 22 -6.94 -6.25 -5.69
N THR A 23 -6.98 -6.83 -6.88
CA THR A 23 -7.25 -8.25 -7.06
C THR A 23 -5.96 -9.04 -6.83
N VAL A 24 -6.07 -10.19 -6.19
CA VAL A 24 -4.97 -11.13 -5.94
C VAL A 24 -5.39 -12.49 -6.46
N GLY A 25 -4.55 -13.10 -7.29
CA GLY A 25 -4.78 -14.46 -7.79
C GLY A 25 -4.48 -15.49 -6.69
N VAL A 26 -5.48 -16.33 -6.41
CA VAL A 26 -5.33 -17.50 -5.56
C VAL A 26 -5.67 -18.73 -6.38
N PRO A 27 -4.79 -19.76 -6.45
CA PRO A 27 -5.05 -20.96 -7.24
C PRO A 27 -6.22 -21.74 -6.63
N ASP A 28 -7.22 -22.06 -7.45
CA ASP A 28 -8.31 -22.93 -7.05
C ASP A 28 -7.89 -24.39 -7.20
N THR A 29 -7.49 -25.03 -6.12
CA THR A 29 -7.05 -26.42 -6.09
C THR A 29 -8.18 -27.44 -6.34
N THR A 30 -9.44 -27.00 -6.31
CA THR A 30 -10.61 -27.85 -6.57
C THR A 30 -10.89 -27.98 -8.06
N LYS A 31 -10.41 -27.06 -8.90
CA LYS A 31 -10.59 -27.03 -10.34
C LYS A 31 -9.30 -27.36 -11.07
N VAL A 32 -9.04 -28.64 -11.24
CA VAL A 32 -7.87 -29.13 -11.99
C VAL A 32 -8.30 -29.56 -13.40
N PHE A 33 -7.67 -28.97 -14.42
CA PHE A 33 -7.95 -29.25 -15.83
C PHE A 33 -6.83 -30.05 -16.47
N THR A 34 -7.21 -31.06 -17.24
CA THR A 34 -6.26 -31.87 -18.03
C THR A 34 -6.33 -31.46 -19.48
N VAL A 35 -5.24 -30.97 -20.04
CA VAL A 35 -5.12 -30.62 -21.45
C VAL A 35 -4.64 -31.82 -22.23
N LYS A 36 -5.44 -32.29 -23.20
CA LYS A 36 -5.05 -33.36 -24.14
C LYS A 36 -4.59 -32.72 -25.46
N LEU A 37 -3.30 -32.80 -25.72
CA LEU A 37 -2.74 -32.37 -27.00
C LEU A 37 -2.98 -33.43 -28.07
N LYS A 38 -3.37 -33.02 -29.28
CA LYS A 38 -3.53 -33.92 -30.43
C LYS A 38 -2.15 -34.32 -30.98
N ASP A 39 -2.03 -35.46 -31.71
CA ASP A 39 -0.79 -36.02 -32.22
C ASP A 39 0.09 -35.07 -33.08
N LYS A 40 -0.51 -34.03 -33.64
CA LYS A 40 0.17 -32.99 -34.44
C LYS A 40 0.49 -31.70 -33.66
N SER A 41 0.26 -31.67 -32.34
CA SER A 41 0.55 -30.52 -31.48
C SER A 41 1.94 -30.65 -30.86
N ILE A 42 2.59 -29.54 -30.63
CA ILE A 42 3.81 -29.46 -29.79
C ILE A 42 3.36 -29.10 -28.40
N ALA A 43 3.90 -29.77 -27.38
CA ALA A 43 3.67 -29.39 -25.98
C ALA A 43 4.17 -27.95 -25.76
N PRO A 44 3.30 -27.02 -25.41
CA PRO A 44 3.71 -25.64 -25.19
C PRO A 44 4.52 -25.52 -23.89
N MET A 45 5.51 -24.64 -23.89
CA MET A 45 6.23 -24.29 -22.68
C MET A 45 5.33 -23.39 -21.82
N MET A 46 4.92 -23.88 -20.66
CA MET A 46 4.07 -23.12 -19.73
C MET A 46 4.95 -22.56 -18.60
N GLN A 47 4.80 -21.27 -18.34
CA GLN A 47 5.39 -20.60 -17.18
C GLN A 47 4.31 -20.42 -16.12
N LEU A 48 4.62 -20.81 -14.90
CA LEU A 48 3.73 -20.69 -13.73
C LEU A 48 4.35 -19.74 -12.72
N THR A 49 3.50 -19.13 -11.91
CA THR A 49 3.93 -18.43 -10.69
C THR A 49 4.40 -19.45 -9.64
N GLU A 50 5.05 -19.00 -8.57
CA GLU A 50 5.40 -19.84 -7.42
C GLU A 50 4.18 -20.53 -6.79
N SER A 51 3.02 -19.90 -6.85
CA SER A 51 1.74 -20.45 -6.36
C SER A 51 1.07 -21.43 -7.34
N GLY A 52 1.62 -21.61 -8.56
CA GLY A 52 1.09 -22.52 -9.57
C GLY A 52 0.04 -21.92 -10.52
N ILE A 53 -0.12 -20.60 -10.55
CA ILE A 53 -1.01 -19.93 -11.51
C ILE A 53 -0.30 -19.81 -12.85
N VAL A 54 -1.01 -20.10 -13.95
CA VAL A 54 -0.48 -19.98 -15.31
C VAL A 54 -0.23 -18.52 -15.63
N GLN A 55 1.01 -18.18 -15.98
CA GLN A 55 1.44 -16.83 -16.30
C GLN A 55 1.57 -16.62 -17.81
N SER A 56 2.23 -17.55 -18.49
CA SER A 56 2.41 -17.45 -19.93
C SER A 56 2.59 -18.82 -20.61
N ILE A 57 2.42 -18.83 -21.93
CA ILE A 57 2.66 -19.99 -22.78
C ILE A 57 3.57 -19.56 -23.93
N ASN A 58 4.66 -20.30 -24.16
CA ASN A 58 5.67 -20.05 -25.20
C ASN A 58 6.25 -18.63 -25.18
N ARG A 59 6.17 -17.94 -24.03
CA ARG A 59 6.72 -16.61 -23.81
C ARG A 59 7.37 -16.54 -22.43
N ILE A 60 8.54 -15.96 -22.35
CA ILE A 60 9.15 -15.59 -21.08
C ILE A 60 8.49 -14.25 -20.69
N SER A 61 7.72 -14.24 -19.62
CA SER A 61 7.22 -13.00 -19.06
C SER A 61 8.22 -12.51 -18.03
N ASP A 62 8.77 -11.32 -18.25
CA ASP A 62 9.57 -10.60 -17.25
C ASP A 62 8.69 -9.98 -16.15
N THR A 63 7.41 -10.33 -16.13
CA THR A 63 6.50 -9.89 -15.10
C THR A 63 6.78 -10.68 -13.83
N SER A 64 7.89 -10.37 -13.16
CA SER A 64 7.88 -10.42 -11.71
C SER A 64 6.60 -9.70 -11.33
N ALA A 65 5.67 -10.37 -10.65
CA ALA A 65 4.55 -9.72 -10.02
C ALA A 65 5.16 -8.58 -9.21
N GLU A 66 5.13 -7.38 -9.77
CA GLU A 66 5.32 -6.20 -8.99
C GLU A 66 4.14 -6.18 -8.01
N ASN A 67 4.30 -6.95 -6.94
CA ASN A 67 3.76 -6.54 -5.67
C ASN A 67 4.38 -5.16 -5.44
N HIS A 68 3.78 -4.14 -6.05
CA HIS A 68 3.93 -2.79 -5.58
C HIS A 68 3.24 -2.73 -4.20
N GLN A 69 3.82 -3.43 -3.23
CA GLN A 69 3.92 -2.86 -1.93
C GLN A 69 4.74 -1.59 -2.19
N GLU A 70 4.05 -0.49 -2.45
CA GLU A 70 4.65 0.79 -2.11
C GLU A 70 4.99 0.64 -0.63
N ASP A 71 6.23 0.25 -0.37
CA ASP A 71 6.82 0.38 0.94
C ASP A 71 6.65 1.84 1.28
N VAL A 72 5.63 2.12 2.08
CA VAL A 72 5.52 3.40 2.74
C VAL A 72 6.69 3.40 3.69
N HIS A 73 7.87 3.79 3.14
CA HIS A 73 9.03 4.02 3.98
C HIS A 73 8.59 5.07 4.99
N PRO A 74 8.56 4.72 6.27
CA PRO A 74 8.33 5.73 7.28
C PRO A 74 9.40 6.78 7.02
N ALA A 75 8.99 8.00 6.73
CA ALA A 75 9.91 9.12 6.73
C ALA A 75 10.48 9.13 8.14
N THR A 76 11.70 8.63 8.29
CA THR A 76 12.43 8.62 9.56
C THR A 76 12.72 10.08 9.85
N ARG A 77 11.76 10.78 10.44
CA ARG A 77 12.02 12.09 11.02
C ARG A 77 12.87 11.80 12.25
N HIS A 78 14.14 12.06 12.13
CA HIS A 78 15.04 12.02 13.28
C HIS A 78 14.46 12.96 14.34
N GLN A 79 14.12 12.39 15.48
CA GLN A 79 13.75 13.15 16.66
C GLN A 79 14.89 14.13 16.94
N LEU A 80 14.62 15.42 16.80
CA LEU A 80 15.62 16.44 17.10
C LEU A 80 15.82 16.48 18.61
N ASN A 81 17.01 16.14 19.05
CA ASN A 81 17.34 16.19 20.47
C ASN A 81 17.62 17.65 20.84
N SER A 82 16.64 18.32 21.46
CA SER A 82 16.80 19.71 21.89
C SER A 82 17.95 19.91 22.88
N ARG A 83 18.28 18.90 23.70
CA ARG A 83 19.34 18.99 24.69
C ARG A 83 20.73 19.23 24.10
N GLN A 84 20.99 18.80 22.87
CA GLN A 84 22.29 19.06 22.20
C GLN A 84 22.51 20.54 21.85
N TYR A 85 21.44 21.34 21.86
CA TYR A 85 21.47 22.76 21.60
C TYR A 85 21.36 23.63 22.87
N PHE A 86 21.29 22.99 24.05
CA PHE A 86 21.21 23.72 25.29
C PHE A 86 22.59 24.26 25.65
N THR A 87 22.66 25.55 26.03
CA THR A 87 23.83 26.20 26.57
C THR A 87 24.09 25.75 28.01
N GLU A 88 25.28 25.97 28.51
CA GLU A 88 25.62 25.66 29.91
C GLU A 88 24.69 26.41 30.90
N GLU A 89 24.30 27.65 30.56
CA GLU A 89 23.38 28.44 31.38
C GLU A 89 21.98 27.81 31.41
N MET A 90 21.48 27.30 30.29
CA MET A 90 20.20 26.57 30.24
C MET A 90 20.23 25.29 31.08
N LEU A 91 21.35 24.54 31.01
CA LEU A 91 21.50 23.28 31.75
C LEU A 91 21.65 23.50 33.26
N SER A 92 22.19 24.66 33.68
CA SER A 92 22.35 25.06 35.08
C SER A 92 21.18 25.84 35.67
N ALA A 93 20.13 26.08 34.86
CA ALA A 93 18.95 26.83 35.32
C ALA A 93 18.26 26.16 36.52
N THR A 94 18.04 26.94 37.58
CA THR A 94 17.50 26.46 38.87
C THR A 94 15.98 26.28 38.86
N SER A 95 15.30 26.73 37.82
CA SER A 95 13.85 26.59 37.67
C SER A 95 13.46 26.39 36.22
N SER A 96 12.31 25.72 36.00
CA SER A 96 11.72 25.54 34.67
C SER A 96 11.35 26.86 33.99
N ALA A 97 10.96 27.87 34.77
CA ALA A 97 10.65 29.20 34.25
C ALA A 97 11.89 29.90 33.70
N ARG A 98 13.02 29.84 34.47
CA ARG A 98 14.29 30.40 34.01
C ARG A 98 14.84 29.67 32.79
N MET A 99 14.73 28.35 32.78
CA MET A 99 15.14 27.55 31.64
C MET A 99 14.29 27.93 30.37
N ALA A 100 12.96 28.08 30.51
CA ALA A 100 12.12 28.48 29.42
C ALA A 100 12.46 29.86 28.87
N GLU A 101 12.76 30.82 29.75
CA GLU A 101 13.21 32.17 29.36
C GLU A 101 14.50 32.12 28.55
N LEU A 102 15.51 31.37 28.99
CA LEU A 102 16.78 31.21 28.28
C LEU A 102 16.59 30.53 26.91
N VAL A 103 15.78 29.49 26.84
CA VAL A 103 15.50 28.79 25.58
C VAL A 103 14.75 29.71 24.62
N ALA A 104 13.80 30.52 25.12
CA ALA A 104 13.10 31.49 24.29
C ALA A 104 14.04 32.57 23.74
N GLN A 105 14.95 33.08 24.58
CA GLN A 105 15.98 34.04 24.17
C GLN A 105 16.84 33.47 23.05
N GLU A 106 17.36 32.26 23.18
CA GLU A 106 18.16 31.60 22.15
C GLU A 106 17.38 31.44 20.81
N ILE A 107 16.07 31.13 20.87
CA ILE A 107 15.24 31.07 19.67
C ILE A 107 15.19 32.43 18.96
N TYR A 108 15.07 33.53 19.72
CA TYR A 108 15.08 34.88 19.12
C TYR A 108 16.44 35.21 18.54
N ASP A 109 17.53 34.88 19.20
CA ASP A 109 18.90 35.15 18.74
C ASP A 109 19.20 34.37 17.44
N ILE A 110 18.73 33.13 17.34
CA ILE A 110 18.81 32.34 16.10
C ILE A 110 18.02 33.00 14.95
N ARG A 111 16.82 33.51 15.25
CA ARG A 111 16.00 34.19 14.23
C ARG A 111 16.65 35.48 13.76
N GLU A 112 17.25 36.23 14.67
CA GLU A 112 17.98 37.45 14.35
C GLU A 112 19.20 37.14 13.49
N SER A 113 20.05 36.19 13.88
CA SER A 113 21.22 35.76 13.10
C SER A 113 20.82 35.28 11.69
N ARG A 114 19.72 34.53 11.55
CA ARG A 114 19.20 34.14 10.26
C ARG A 114 18.77 35.34 9.42
N ASN A 115 18.10 36.33 10.01
CA ASN A 115 17.68 37.54 9.34
C ASN A 115 18.87 38.40 8.90
N GLU A 116 19.91 38.50 9.72
CA GLU A 116 21.16 39.19 9.38
C GLU A 116 21.87 38.54 8.20
N ILE A 117 21.97 37.22 8.19
CA ILE A 117 22.49 36.42 7.05
C ILE A 117 21.69 36.71 5.80
N MET A 118 20.34 36.66 5.88
CA MET A 118 19.47 36.90 4.73
C MET A 118 19.55 38.34 4.18
N ARG A 119 19.87 39.31 5.04
CA ARG A 119 20.09 40.72 4.67
C ARG A 119 21.51 41.03 4.20
N GLY A 120 22.44 40.07 4.32
CA GLY A 120 23.82 40.28 4.02
C GLY A 120 24.56 41.19 5.02
N GLN A 121 24.10 41.23 6.27
CA GLN A 121 24.59 42.09 7.36
C GLN A 121 25.59 41.39 8.29
N VAL A 122 26.17 40.27 7.85
CA VAL A 122 27.16 39.50 8.60
C VAL A 122 28.57 39.78 8.07
N ASP A 123 29.56 39.90 8.97
CA ASP A 123 30.95 40.20 8.61
C ASP A 123 31.61 39.09 7.77
N ALA A 124 31.19 37.85 7.93
CA ALA A 124 31.73 36.67 7.24
C ALA A 124 30.63 35.88 6.55
N MET A 125 30.18 36.33 5.37
CA MET A 125 29.25 35.58 4.52
C MET A 125 29.93 34.38 3.86
N PRO A 126 29.31 33.19 3.84
CA PRO A 126 29.76 32.07 3.02
C PRO A 126 29.82 32.51 1.54
N LYS A 127 30.96 32.22 0.87
CA LYS A 127 31.22 32.67 -0.52
C LYS A 127 30.45 31.89 -1.56
N ASP A 128 29.90 30.71 -1.19
CA ASP A 128 29.14 29.85 -2.11
C ASP A 128 27.75 29.51 -1.54
N GLY A 129 26.81 29.29 -2.45
CA GLY A 129 25.43 29.00 -2.07
C GLY A 129 25.25 27.68 -1.33
N ALA A 130 26.15 26.71 -1.50
CA ALA A 130 26.07 25.41 -0.81
C ALA A 130 26.42 25.57 0.68
N SER A 131 27.51 26.28 0.99
CA SER A 131 27.89 26.59 2.38
C SER A 131 26.85 27.46 3.08
N LEU A 132 26.30 28.45 2.38
CA LEU A 132 25.20 29.28 2.90
C LEU A 132 23.98 28.42 3.26
N LYS A 133 23.58 27.48 2.38
CA LYS A 133 22.48 26.56 2.63
C LYS A 133 22.74 25.72 3.88
N ILE A 134 23.93 25.18 4.05
CA ILE A 134 24.28 24.37 5.24
C ILE A 134 24.12 25.20 6.51
N VAL A 135 24.56 26.45 6.53
CA VAL A 135 24.43 27.32 7.71
C VAL A 135 22.95 27.57 8.01
N LEU A 136 22.15 27.95 7.02
CA LEU A 136 20.73 28.19 7.19
C LEU A 136 19.96 26.93 7.63
N ASP A 137 20.29 25.78 7.08
CA ASP A 137 19.68 24.49 7.46
C ASP A 137 20.02 24.15 8.93
N ARG A 138 21.22 24.45 9.38
CA ARG A 138 21.63 24.23 10.79
C ARG A 138 20.89 25.17 11.75
N LEU A 139 20.79 26.46 11.44
CA LEU A 139 20.01 27.41 12.22
C LEU A 139 18.53 27.02 12.31
N ASN A 140 17.94 26.62 11.18
CA ASN A 140 16.57 26.13 11.16
C ASN A 140 16.37 24.87 12.00
N GLN A 141 17.31 23.93 11.96
CA GLN A 141 17.28 22.71 12.74
C GLN A 141 17.38 23.00 14.24
N GLN A 142 18.26 23.93 14.63
CA GLN A 142 18.42 24.37 16.02
C GLN A 142 17.17 25.07 16.53
N GLU A 143 16.63 26.03 15.77
CA GLU A 143 15.36 26.72 16.09
C GLU A 143 14.22 25.72 16.27
N GLN A 144 14.06 24.77 15.35
CA GLN A 144 13.02 23.75 15.42
C GLN A 144 13.18 22.86 16.67
N ALA A 145 14.41 22.43 16.97
CA ALA A 145 14.67 21.60 18.14
C ALA A 145 14.35 22.32 19.45
N LEU A 146 14.73 23.59 19.57
CA LEU A 146 14.44 24.39 20.76
C LEU A 146 12.95 24.72 20.88
N THR A 147 12.28 25.05 19.78
CA THR A 147 10.84 25.32 19.77
C THR A 147 10.03 24.09 20.21
N GLN A 148 10.48 22.87 19.89
CA GLN A 148 9.82 21.63 20.32
C GLN A 148 9.79 21.48 21.86
N THR A 149 10.65 22.16 22.61
CA THR A 149 10.60 22.14 24.09
C THR A 149 9.34 22.82 24.64
N PHE A 150 8.74 23.75 23.90
CA PHE A 150 7.51 24.46 24.28
C PHE A 150 6.26 23.81 23.72
N VAL A 151 6.26 23.48 22.44
CA VAL A 151 5.06 23.01 21.73
C VAL A 151 4.98 21.49 21.63
N GLY A 152 6.04 20.79 22.02
CA GLY A 152 6.16 19.36 21.79
C GLY A 152 6.44 19.04 20.31
N TYR A 153 6.38 17.77 19.98
CA TYR A 153 6.50 17.28 18.59
C TYR A 153 5.50 16.16 18.34
N THR A 154 5.13 16.02 17.11
CA THR A 154 4.34 14.88 16.65
C THR A 154 5.21 13.98 15.82
N ASP A 155 5.33 12.73 16.24
CA ASP A 155 5.96 11.68 15.45
C ASP A 155 4.88 10.85 14.76
N THR A 156 5.13 10.50 13.50
CA THR A 156 4.16 9.76 12.69
C THR A 156 4.82 8.48 12.18
N THR A 157 4.24 7.35 12.57
CA THR A 157 4.63 6.04 12.08
C THR A 157 3.51 5.47 11.22
N TYR A 158 3.87 4.94 10.06
CA TYR A 158 2.91 4.29 9.17
C TYR A 158 2.90 2.78 9.46
N LEU A 159 1.69 2.25 9.66
CA LEU A 159 1.42 0.84 9.79
C LEU A 159 0.57 0.41 8.59
N SER A 160 0.91 -0.72 7.99
CA SER A 160 0.16 -1.32 6.90
C SER A 160 -0.46 -2.63 7.36
N GLN A 161 -1.75 -2.81 7.06
CA GLN A 161 -2.48 -4.05 7.32
C GLN A 161 -3.20 -4.47 6.05
N SER A 162 -3.10 -5.75 5.68
CA SER A 162 -3.76 -6.33 4.51
C SER A 162 -4.86 -7.29 4.95
N TYR A 163 -6.00 -7.22 4.24
CA TYR A 163 -7.13 -8.13 4.40
C TYR A 163 -7.46 -8.76 3.05
N ILE A 164 -7.65 -10.07 3.04
CA ILE A 164 -8.10 -10.79 1.86
C ILE A 164 -9.60 -11.04 2.01
N PHE A 165 -10.36 -10.66 1.00
CA PHE A 165 -11.80 -10.90 0.92
C PHE A 165 -12.09 -11.70 -0.36
N GLU A 166 -12.78 -12.83 -0.22
CA GLU A 166 -13.17 -13.70 -1.33
C GLU A 166 -14.68 -13.58 -1.58
N PRO A 167 -15.09 -12.82 -2.59
CA PRO A 167 -16.51 -12.65 -2.91
C PRO A 167 -17.05 -13.89 -3.62
N THR A 168 -18.04 -14.56 -3.04
CA THR A 168 -18.76 -15.68 -3.67
C THR A 168 -20.07 -15.25 -4.33
N LYS A 169 -20.63 -14.14 -3.93
CA LYS A 169 -21.87 -13.52 -4.39
C LYS A 169 -21.86 -12.03 -4.13
N ASP A 170 -22.85 -11.33 -4.67
CA ASP A 170 -23.11 -9.93 -4.31
C ASP A 170 -23.22 -9.78 -2.80
N THR A 171 -22.46 -8.82 -2.27
CA THR A 171 -22.40 -8.50 -0.84
C THR A 171 -22.76 -7.04 -0.66
N ASP A 172 -23.78 -6.74 0.13
CA ASP A 172 -24.19 -5.37 0.41
C ASP A 172 -23.38 -4.75 1.55
N LYS A 173 -23.16 -5.54 2.61
CA LYS A 173 -22.53 -5.06 3.82
C LYS A 173 -21.98 -6.22 4.63
N GLU A 174 -20.67 -6.34 4.63
CA GLU A 174 -19.94 -7.31 5.44
C GLU A 174 -18.80 -6.61 6.18
N ILE A 175 -18.52 -7.00 7.42
CA ILE A 175 -17.44 -6.39 8.21
C ILE A 175 -16.11 -6.86 7.65
N LEU A 176 -15.31 -5.89 7.15
CA LEU A 176 -13.97 -6.17 6.63
C LEU A 176 -12.92 -6.11 7.75
N PHE A 177 -12.98 -5.07 8.57
CA PHE A 177 -12.13 -4.90 9.76
C PHE A 177 -12.76 -3.90 10.73
N ARG A 178 -12.18 -3.82 11.94
CA ARG A 178 -12.54 -2.79 12.92
C ARG A 178 -11.34 -1.90 13.23
N PHE A 179 -11.60 -0.64 13.45
CA PHE A 179 -10.57 0.36 13.67
C PHE A 179 -10.94 1.31 14.81
N SER A 180 -9.99 1.53 15.71
CA SER A 180 -10.11 2.47 16.82
C SER A 180 -9.09 3.59 16.67
N LYS A 181 -9.52 4.83 16.84
CA LYS A 181 -8.60 5.98 16.85
C LYS A 181 -7.57 5.95 17.99
N LYS A 182 -7.81 5.14 19.03
CA LYS A 182 -6.91 4.99 20.17
C LYS A 182 -6.04 3.73 20.10
N LEU A 183 -6.56 2.64 19.53
CA LEU A 183 -5.93 1.32 19.54
C LEU A 183 -5.39 0.92 18.16
N GLY A 184 -5.80 1.60 17.07
CA GLY A 184 -5.49 1.18 15.72
C GLY A 184 -6.44 0.08 15.22
N PHE A 185 -5.91 -0.87 14.47
CA PHE A 185 -6.65 -2.04 14.05
C PHE A 185 -6.92 -2.95 15.27
N VAL A 186 -8.15 -3.40 15.40
CA VAL A 186 -8.60 -4.30 16.47
C VAL A 186 -9.28 -5.51 15.87
N ASP A 187 -9.45 -6.56 16.66
CA ASP A 187 -10.08 -7.80 16.22
C ASP A 187 -11.53 -7.58 15.74
N SER A 188 -12.01 -8.47 14.88
CA SER A 188 -13.34 -8.35 14.24
C SER A 188 -14.52 -8.35 15.22
N ASP A 189 -14.34 -8.94 16.40
CA ASP A 189 -15.31 -9.04 17.49
C ASP A 189 -15.12 -7.94 18.58
N ASP A 190 -14.01 -7.17 18.53
CA ASP A 190 -13.75 -6.11 19.49
C ASP A 190 -14.63 -4.88 19.23
N LEU A 191 -15.56 -4.59 20.14
CA LEU A 191 -16.48 -3.46 20.07
C LEU A 191 -15.82 -2.09 20.32
N ALA A 192 -14.56 -2.05 20.76
CA ALA A 192 -13.80 -0.82 20.92
C ALA A 192 -13.44 -0.16 19.57
N GLY A 193 -13.52 -0.91 18.47
CA GLY A 193 -13.30 -0.44 17.12
C GLY A 193 -14.59 -0.17 16.34
N THR A 194 -14.61 0.94 15.60
CA THR A 194 -15.66 1.20 14.61
C THR A 194 -15.54 0.20 13.47
N PRO A 195 -16.62 -0.50 13.06
CA PRO A 195 -16.58 -1.43 11.96
C PRO A 195 -16.47 -0.71 10.61
N TYR A 196 -15.60 -1.21 9.78
CA TYR A 196 -15.49 -0.87 8.36
C TYR A 196 -16.06 -2.03 7.54
N TYR A 197 -16.90 -1.69 6.60
CA TYR A 197 -17.65 -2.64 5.81
C TYR A 197 -17.14 -2.67 4.37
N ILE A 198 -17.29 -3.82 3.74
CA ILE A 198 -17.12 -4.01 2.32
C ILE A 198 -18.46 -4.27 1.65
N SER A 199 -18.67 -3.70 0.48
CA SER A 199 -19.74 -4.02 -0.45
C SER A 199 -19.12 -4.41 -1.78
N VAL A 200 -19.60 -5.49 -2.37
CA VAL A 200 -19.16 -6.00 -3.67
C VAL A 200 -20.41 -6.23 -4.53
N LYS A 201 -20.47 -5.58 -5.68
CA LYS A 201 -21.58 -5.64 -6.61
C LYS A 201 -21.10 -6.02 -8.00
N ASP A 202 -21.51 -7.17 -8.48
CA ASP A 202 -21.24 -7.57 -9.87
C ASP A 202 -21.92 -6.58 -10.83
N GLN A 203 -21.17 -6.16 -11.84
CA GLN A 203 -21.67 -5.27 -12.91
C GLN A 203 -22.20 -6.07 -14.12
N HIS A 204 -22.22 -7.41 -14.02
CA HIS A 204 -22.69 -8.31 -15.08
C HIS A 204 -22.06 -8.00 -16.44
N THR A 205 -20.77 -7.70 -16.47
CA THR A 205 -20.02 -7.41 -17.71
C THR A 205 -19.78 -8.66 -18.55
N VAL A 206 -19.92 -9.83 -17.94
CA VAL A 206 -19.86 -11.14 -18.60
C VAL A 206 -21.25 -11.77 -18.53
N ILE A 207 -21.78 -12.15 -19.70
CA ILE A 207 -23.04 -12.88 -19.80
C ILE A 207 -22.75 -14.34 -19.50
N LEU A 208 -23.29 -14.82 -18.39
CA LEU A 208 -23.15 -16.22 -17.99
C LEU A 208 -24.07 -17.08 -18.86
N PRO A 209 -23.62 -18.20 -19.46
CA PRO A 209 -24.47 -19.14 -20.18
C PRO A 209 -25.42 -19.83 -19.20
N ASP A 210 -26.55 -20.28 -19.71
CA ASP A 210 -27.49 -21.08 -18.93
C ASP A 210 -26.82 -22.34 -18.37
N GLU A 211 -27.22 -22.76 -17.16
CA GLU A 211 -26.63 -23.94 -16.47
C GLU A 211 -26.59 -25.19 -17.38
N LYS A 212 -27.63 -25.40 -18.19
CA LYS A 212 -27.75 -26.52 -19.14
C LYS A 212 -26.73 -26.45 -20.28
N GLU A 213 -26.34 -25.26 -20.69
CA GLU A 213 -25.31 -25.05 -21.71
C GLU A 213 -23.92 -25.22 -21.14
N ASN A 214 -23.73 -24.78 -19.91
CA ASN A 214 -22.46 -24.88 -19.22
C ASN A 214 -22.09 -26.35 -18.91
N GLU A 215 -23.03 -27.18 -18.50
CA GLU A 215 -22.83 -28.62 -18.26
C GLU A 215 -22.46 -29.41 -19.52
N LYS A 216 -22.91 -28.96 -20.69
CA LYS A 216 -22.60 -29.59 -21.97
C LYS A 216 -21.27 -29.17 -22.58
N ARG A 217 -20.65 -28.16 -22.04
CA ARG A 217 -19.41 -27.58 -22.55
C ARG A 217 -18.22 -28.48 -22.22
N LYS A 218 -17.71 -29.19 -23.23
CA LYS A 218 -16.51 -30.00 -23.07
C LYS A 218 -15.29 -29.10 -23.04
N ILE A 219 -14.51 -29.24 -22.01
CA ILE A 219 -13.22 -28.55 -21.86
C ILE A 219 -12.14 -29.46 -22.42
N GLU A 220 -11.57 -29.09 -23.56
CA GLU A 220 -10.50 -29.84 -24.25
C GLU A 220 -9.19 -29.02 -24.38
N GLY A 221 -9.28 -27.71 -24.20
CA GLY A 221 -8.21 -26.75 -24.40
C GLY A 221 -7.57 -26.22 -23.11
N ILE A 222 -6.75 -25.19 -23.25
CA ILE A 222 -6.12 -24.50 -22.12
C ILE A 222 -7.14 -23.50 -21.57
N VAL A 223 -7.50 -23.67 -20.31
CA VAL A 223 -8.54 -22.90 -19.64
C VAL A 223 -8.00 -21.56 -19.16
N TYR A 224 -8.80 -20.53 -19.27
CA TYR A 224 -8.56 -19.19 -18.71
C TYR A 224 -9.86 -18.59 -18.20
N ASN A 225 -9.75 -17.53 -17.40
CA ASN A 225 -10.90 -16.85 -16.83
C ASN A 225 -11.34 -15.67 -17.70
N LEU A 226 -12.63 -15.45 -17.78
CA LEU A 226 -13.28 -14.22 -18.23
C LEU A 226 -13.89 -13.54 -17.01
N PRO A 227 -13.15 -12.67 -16.29
CA PRO A 227 -13.64 -12.06 -15.06
C PRO A 227 -14.74 -11.04 -15.35
N SER A 228 -15.77 -10.98 -14.51
CA SER A 228 -16.72 -9.88 -14.52
C SER A 228 -16.19 -8.70 -13.74
N MET A 229 -16.56 -7.47 -14.14
CA MET A 229 -16.23 -6.27 -13.38
C MET A 229 -17.19 -6.15 -12.19
N ALA A 230 -16.64 -5.95 -10.99
CA ALA A 230 -17.43 -5.68 -9.81
C ALA A 230 -17.11 -4.30 -9.23
N LEU A 231 -18.12 -3.60 -8.75
CA LEU A 231 -17.95 -2.38 -7.97
C LEU A 231 -17.72 -2.75 -6.51
N ILE A 232 -16.53 -2.44 -6.02
CA ILE A 232 -16.11 -2.71 -4.64
C ILE A 232 -16.05 -1.40 -3.89
N SER A 233 -16.71 -1.33 -2.74
CA SER A 233 -16.72 -0.14 -1.90
C SER A 233 -16.39 -0.49 -0.46
N VAL A 234 -15.55 0.32 0.17
CA VAL A 234 -15.25 0.23 1.61
C VAL A 234 -15.78 1.48 2.30
N PHE A 235 -16.53 1.31 3.38
CA PHE A 235 -17.20 2.41 4.09
C PHE A 235 -17.31 2.13 5.60
N ASP A 236 -17.45 3.20 6.39
CA ASP A 236 -17.57 3.12 7.86
C ASP A 236 -19.02 3.11 8.38
N GLY A 237 -19.98 2.91 7.48
CA GLY A 237 -21.42 2.97 7.78
C GLY A 237 -22.06 4.33 7.46
N THR A 238 -21.30 5.40 7.45
CA THR A 238 -21.77 6.76 7.13
C THR A 238 -21.07 7.32 5.90
N ARG A 239 -19.81 7.00 5.71
CA ARG A 239 -18.95 7.57 4.67
C ARG A 239 -18.26 6.48 3.86
N THR A 240 -18.31 6.58 2.54
CA THR A 240 -17.50 5.74 1.65
C THR A 240 -16.07 6.26 1.63
N MET A 241 -15.14 5.38 1.97
CA MET A 241 -13.71 5.67 2.00
C MET A 241 -13.08 5.50 0.62
N ILE A 242 -13.46 4.44 -0.07
CA ILE A 242 -13.01 4.13 -1.43
C ILE A 242 -14.11 3.38 -2.16
N SER A 243 -14.22 3.60 -3.47
CA SER A 243 -15.05 2.82 -4.38
C SER A 243 -14.31 2.65 -5.69
N GLN A 244 -14.15 1.41 -6.14
CA GLN A 244 -13.38 1.08 -7.34
C GLN A 244 -14.00 -0.11 -8.06
N LYS A 245 -13.92 -0.09 -9.40
CA LYS A 245 -14.28 -1.25 -10.22
C LYS A 245 -13.05 -2.11 -10.43
N LEU A 246 -13.14 -3.39 -10.09
CA LEU A 246 -12.08 -4.37 -10.26
C LEU A 246 -12.61 -5.64 -10.94
N PRO A 247 -11.78 -6.32 -11.73
CA PRO A 247 -12.14 -7.60 -12.32
C PRO A 247 -12.12 -8.70 -11.25
N ILE A 248 -13.22 -9.46 -11.15
CA ILE A 248 -13.39 -10.56 -10.20
C ILE A 248 -13.70 -11.84 -10.95
N ALA A 249 -12.82 -12.83 -10.83
CA ALA A 249 -12.94 -14.09 -11.55
C ALA A 249 -14.17 -14.91 -11.10
N GLN A 250 -14.55 -14.82 -9.81
CA GLN A 250 -15.68 -15.55 -9.23
C GLN A 250 -17.04 -15.13 -9.82
N PHE A 251 -17.18 -13.92 -10.35
CA PHE A 251 -18.38 -13.43 -11.00
C PHE A 251 -18.38 -13.63 -12.52
N GLY A 252 -17.29 -14.14 -13.04
CA GLY A 252 -17.13 -14.40 -14.46
C GLY A 252 -17.38 -15.86 -14.82
N MET A 253 -16.84 -16.24 -15.95
CA MET A 253 -16.88 -17.61 -16.45
C MET A 253 -15.49 -18.06 -16.90
N ILE A 254 -15.35 -19.39 -17.08
CA ILE A 254 -14.16 -19.96 -17.71
C ILE A 254 -14.36 -20.11 -19.21
N ASP A 255 -13.31 -19.88 -19.96
CA ASP A 255 -13.25 -20.18 -21.38
C ASP A 255 -11.97 -20.98 -21.71
N GLN A 256 -11.76 -21.40 -22.94
CA GLN A 256 -10.65 -22.25 -23.34
C GLN A 256 -10.03 -21.81 -24.65
N LEU A 257 -8.71 -21.86 -24.71
CA LEU A 257 -7.97 -21.77 -25.96
C LEU A 257 -8.02 -23.11 -26.68
N ALA A 258 -8.44 -23.09 -27.96
CA ALA A 258 -8.52 -24.31 -28.75
C ALA A 258 -7.16 -25.01 -28.87
N PRO A 259 -7.08 -26.34 -28.70
CA PRO A 259 -5.82 -27.09 -28.85
C PRO A 259 -5.18 -26.94 -30.23
N THR A 260 -5.95 -26.59 -31.25
CA THR A 260 -5.50 -26.35 -32.63
C THR A 260 -4.58 -25.12 -32.76
N LEU A 261 -4.62 -24.20 -31.81
CA LEU A 261 -3.72 -23.04 -31.77
C LEU A 261 -2.26 -23.46 -31.55
N PHE A 262 -2.02 -24.59 -30.88
CA PHE A 262 -0.69 -25.10 -30.54
C PHE A 262 -0.26 -26.19 -31.52
N ASN A 263 -0.11 -25.84 -32.79
CA ASN A 263 0.29 -26.76 -33.85
C ASN A 263 1.80 -26.63 -34.21
N LYS A 264 2.31 -27.53 -35.05
CA LYS A 264 3.74 -27.56 -35.43
C LYS A 264 4.16 -26.41 -36.36
N ASN A 265 3.20 -25.74 -36.99
CA ASN A 265 3.49 -24.75 -38.03
C ASN A 265 3.53 -23.30 -37.47
N THR A 266 2.90 -23.05 -36.30
CA THR A 266 2.81 -21.72 -35.69
C THR A 266 3.16 -21.82 -34.23
N THR A 267 3.93 -20.85 -33.73
CA THR A 267 4.27 -20.74 -32.31
C THR A 267 3.30 -19.74 -31.68
N THR A 268 2.22 -20.25 -31.11
CA THR A 268 1.26 -19.42 -30.38
C THR A 268 1.85 -19.00 -29.03
N LYS A 269 1.94 -17.69 -28.79
CA LYS A 269 2.37 -17.09 -27.54
C LYS A 269 1.17 -16.55 -26.80
N VAL A 270 1.07 -16.81 -25.50
CA VAL A 270 -0.06 -16.37 -24.69
C VAL A 270 0.46 -15.76 -23.39
N LEU A 271 -0.21 -14.70 -22.94
CA LEU A 271 0.03 -14.05 -21.66
C LEU A 271 -1.28 -14.00 -20.89
N PHE A 272 -1.22 -14.35 -19.59
CA PHE A 272 -2.35 -14.30 -18.68
C PHE A 272 -2.12 -13.30 -17.56
N ASP A 273 -3.20 -12.72 -17.07
CA ASP A 273 -3.19 -11.94 -15.83
C ASP A 273 -3.11 -12.89 -14.63
N ILE A 274 -2.07 -12.78 -13.86
CA ILE A 274 -1.85 -13.62 -12.67
C ILE A 274 -2.82 -13.33 -11.54
N SER A 275 -3.47 -12.17 -11.53
CA SER A 275 -4.43 -11.78 -10.49
C SER A 275 -5.83 -12.35 -10.74
N THR A 276 -6.23 -12.52 -12.00
CA THR A 276 -7.57 -12.95 -12.38
C THR A 276 -7.59 -14.25 -13.21
N GLY A 277 -6.45 -14.64 -13.77
CA GLY A 277 -6.36 -15.73 -14.74
C GLY A 277 -6.94 -15.37 -16.11
N ALA A 278 -7.15 -14.09 -16.42
CA ALA A 278 -7.69 -13.63 -17.68
C ALA A 278 -6.64 -13.68 -18.80
N LEU A 279 -7.07 -13.85 -20.04
CA LEU A 279 -6.23 -13.74 -21.22
C LEU A 279 -5.90 -12.25 -21.46
N LEU A 280 -4.59 -11.91 -21.45
CA LEU A 280 -4.11 -10.54 -21.71
C LEU A 280 -3.69 -10.36 -23.17
N ASP A 281 -2.98 -11.33 -23.72
CA ASP A 281 -2.39 -11.23 -25.06
C ASP A 281 -2.31 -12.61 -25.71
N LEU A 282 -2.56 -12.67 -27.02
CA LEU A 282 -2.45 -13.87 -27.85
C LEU A 282 -1.82 -13.48 -29.19
N GLN A 283 -0.66 -14.05 -29.49
CA GLN A 283 0.10 -13.84 -30.71
C GLN A 283 0.36 -15.17 -31.41
N GLN A 284 0.21 -15.18 -32.74
CA GLN A 284 0.52 -16.32 -33.62
C GLN A 284 1.63 -15.99 -34.59
#